data_faa229412211659d3b90658dede173d2
#
_entry.id   faa229412211659d3b90658dede173d2
#
_cell.length_a   1.000
_cell.length_b   1.000
_cell.length_c   1.000
_cell.angle_alpha   90.00
_cell.angle_beta   90.00
_cell.angle_gamma   90.00
#
_symmetry.space_group_name_H-M   'P 1'
#
loop_
_entity.id
_entity.type
_entity.pdbx_description
1 polymer ?
#
loop_
_entity_poly.entity_id
_entity_poly.type
_entity_poly.pdbx_seq_one_letter_code
_entity_poly.pdbx_strand_id
1 'polypeptide(L)'
;MLEAALRPVDLRVAPGAETAATLVLDPARPRQRIDGFGASITQATSYLWHNAMRHPHRALRDLFSVTEGIGISMLRQPVGPSDHVTRPYRFTRRRPDRHLRTLDFRPEEYTILPMVKAAQAMRAQSMGPAASAPDLNIIVSPWSAPWWMKTNFSALGKRPLTRLTGWLRPAAYPVYAEYLARFIETYRRHGLHVFGVTPTNEPDYPQSRWPSMAMSPSQQARFIARFLAPCLRAHGLGDVRIMCWDHNYSTDHYPDGRFVRELYMDPRAFAATAGSAWHYYGGAARTMSDIHRRWPTKGIWVTEASGGDWGPRNWDDALVTMGARVISMMNNWAQSAVLWNIALDTRGGPDYYYLRNDHTHSSNRGLLTVDRRTGETTRNADYYALGHFSKFVPIGSHCITSELRKAQRLHAAALATPDGAVAAVLCNERVDPATLRIDVRGRESRMITLPPRSLTTVVFD
;
A
#
# COMPACT_ATOMS: atom_id res chain seq x y z
N MET A 1 -6.66 -26.10 7.19
CA MET A 1 -5.67 -25.37 8.02
C MET A 1 -5.80 -23.85 7.94
N LEU A 2 -6.16 -23.25 6.80
CA LEU A 2 -6.24 -21.79 6.64
C LEU A 2 -7.42 -21.09 7.34
N GLU A 3 -8.51 -21.79 7.65
CA GLU A 3 -9.61 -21.22 8.44
C GLU A 3 -9.27 -21.00 9.92
N ALA A 4 -8.27 -21.69 10.45
CA ALA A 4 -7.84 -21.56 11.83
C ALA A 4 -7.12 -20.23 12.13
N ALA A 5 -6.56 -19.56 11.14
CA ALA A 5 -5.72 -18.39 11.32
C ALA A 5 -6.47 -17.10 11.75
N LEU A 6 -7.79 -17.04 11.61
CA LEU A 6 -8.63 -15.90 12.06
C LEU A 6 -9.64 -16.29 13.15
N ARG A 7 -9.50 -17.44 13.77
CA ARG A 7 -10.39 -17.83 14.87
C ARG A 7 -9.93 -17.21 16.18
N PRO A 8 -10.86 -16.85 17.08
CA PRO A 8 -10.52 -16.53 18.45
C PRO A 8 -9.74 -17.71 19.08
N VAL A 9 -8.58 -17.42 19.64
CA VAL A 9 -7.76 -18.41 20.31
C VAL A 9 -7.77 -18.09 21.81
N ASP A 10 -8.04 -19.08 22.67
CA ASP A 10 -7.87 -18.94 24.10
C ASP A 10 -6.36 -18.98 24.40
N LEU A 11 -5.80 -17.83 24.75
CA LEU A 11 -4.37 -17.65 25.03
C LEU A 11 -4.08 -17.79 26.53
N ARG A 12 -4.70 -18.75 27.23
CA ARG A 12 -4.42 -18.99 28.65
C ARG A 12 -2.96 -19.30 28.87
N VAL A 13 -2.44 -18.72 29.93
CA VAL A 13 -1.07 -18.99 30.40
C VAL A 13 -1.05 -20.28 31.18
N ALA A 14 -0.09 -21.15 30.90
CA ALA A 14 0.15 -22.31 31.74
C ALA A 14 0.52 -21.86 33.17
N PRO A 15 -0.05 -22.51 34.22
CA PRO A 15 0.34 -22.21 35.59
C PRO A 15 1.85 -22.32 35.78
N GLY A 16 2.48 -21.31 36.39
CA GLY A 16 3.93 -21.30 36.65
C GLY A 16 4.82 -20.81 35.49
N ALA A 17 4.26 -20.34 34.37
CA ALA A 17 5.06 -19.77 33.29
C ALA A 17 5.74 -18.45 33.71
N GLU A 18 7.05 -18.41 33.65
CA GLU A 18 7.81 -17.16 33.87
C GLU A 18 7.54 -16.14 32.77
N THR A 19 7.38 -14.89 33.16
CA THR A 19 7.16 -13.77 32.22
C THR A 19 8.47 -13.45 31.51
N ALA A 20 8.58 -13.82 30.23
CA ALA A 20 9.77 -13.56 29.44
C ALA A 20 9.84 -12.11 28.94
N ALA A 21 8.69 -11.48 28.66
CA ALA A 21 8.62 -10.12 28.11
C ALA A 21 7.44 -9.33 28.69
N THR A 22 7.52 -8.00 28.60
CA THR A 22 6.44 -7.09 29.00
C THR A 22 6.20 -6.07 27.91
N LEU A 23 4.93 -5.88 27.54
CA LEU A 23 4.46 -4.83 26.64
C LEU A 23 3.66 -3.80 27.45
N VAL A 24 4.14 -2.56 27.50
CA VAL A 24 3.41 -1.45 28.13
C VAL A 24 2.78 -0.59 27.05
N LEU A 25 1.48 -0.36 27.16
CA LEU A 25 0.68 0.42 26.22
C LEU A 25 0.09 1.65 26.93
N ASP A 26 0.18 2.81 26.27
CA ASP A 26 -0.35 4.07 26.77
C ASP A 26 -1.33 4.70 25.79
N PRO A 27 -2.65 4.42 25.90
CA PRO A 27 -3.67 4.98 25.04
C PRO A 27 -3.81 6.51 25.13
N ALA A 28 -3.39 7.11 26.25
CA ALA A 28 -3.41 8.56 26.42
C ALA A 28 -2.29 9.30 25.65
N ARG A 29 -1.39 8.54 25.00
CA ARG A 29 -0.30 9.10 24.19
C ARG A 29 -0.42 8.68 22.73
N PRO A 30 -1.41 9.24 21.99
CA PRO A 30 -1.61 8.95 20.58
C PRO A 30 -0.43 9.46 19.75
N ARG A 31 -0.15 8.75 18.68
CA ARG A 31 0.84 9.07 17.66
C ARG A 31 0.12 9.36 16.33
N GLN A 32 0.66 8.86 15.21
CA GLN A 32 0.05 9.08 13.90
C GLN A 32 -1.35 8.46 13.79
N ARG A 33 -2.22 9.18 13.08
CA ARG A 33 -3.54 8.68 12.65
C ARG A 33 -3.37 7.65 11.54
N ILE A 34 -4.21 6.64 11.53
CA ILE A 34 -4.26 5.62 10.48
C ILE A 34 -5.29 6.01 9.42
N ASP A 35 -4.84 6.03 8.18
CA ASP A 35 -5.66 6.35 7.00
C ASP A 35 -6.11 5.12 6.24
N GLY A 36 -5.53 3.94 6.50
CA GLY A 36 -6.00 2.66 6.00
C GLY A 36 -4.93 1.61 5.77
N PHE A 37 -5.42 0.39 5.56
CA PHE A 37 -4.62 -0.79 5.22
C PHE A 37 -5.17 -1.41 3.95
N GLY A 38 -4.31 -1.89 3.05
CA GLY A 38 -4.81 -2.49 1.84
C GLY A 38 -3.79 -2.96 0.83
N ALA A 39 -4.20 -2.95 -0.44
CA ALA A 39 -3.38 -3.40 -1.56
C ALA A 39 -3.89 -2.80 -2.89
N SER A 40 -3.25 -3.17 -4.01
CA SER A 40 -3.56 -2.62 -5.31
C SER A 40 -4.47 -3.54 -6.14
N ILE A 41 -5.52 -2.97 -6.73
CA ILE A 41 -6.26 -3.62 -7.83
C ILE A 41 -5.56 -3.24 -9.13
N THR A 42 -4.56 -4.05 -9.52
CA THR A 42 -3.89 -3.89 -10.81
C THR A 42 -4.78 -4.40 -11.95
N GLN A 43 -4.43 -4.10 -13.20
CA GLN A 43 -5.15 -4.64 -14.35
C GLN A 43 -5.09 -6.17 -14.40
N ALA A 44 -3.98 -6.76 -13.95
CA ALA A 44 -3.83 -8.21 -13.80
C ALA A 44 -4.80 -8.77 -12.74
N THR A 45 -4.88 -8.15 -11.56
CA THR A 45 -5.83 -8.52 -10.50
C THR A 45 -7.27 -8.47 -11.02
N SER A 46 -7.65 -7.38 -11.68
CA SER A 46 -9.01 -7.23 -12.20
C SER A 46 -9.32 -8.24 -13.29
N TYR A 47 -8.35 -8.53 -14.18
CA TYR A 47 -8.50 -9.59 -15.18
C TYR A 47 -8.75 -10.96 -14.54
N LEU A 48 -7.99 -11.32 -13.48
CA LEU A 48 -8.18 -12.59 -12.77
C LEU A 48 -9.55 -12.65 -12.11
N TRP A 49 -10.00 -11.55 -11.50
CA TRP A 49 -11.32 -11.46 -10.88
C TRP A 49 -12.47 -11.67 -11.89
N HIS A 50 -12.37 -11.03 -13.05
CA HIS A 50 -13.41 -11.11 -14.08
C HIS A 50 -13.43 -12.45 -14.84
N ASN A 51 -12.24 -13.05 -15.09
CA ASN A 51 -12.10 -14.09 -16.10
C ASN A 51 -11.56 -15.41 -15.58
N ALA A 52 -11.01 -15.45 -14.36
CA ALA A 52 -10.34 -16.65 -13.86
C ALA A 52 -10.91 -17.17 -12.55
N MET A 53 -11.35 -16.30 -11.64
CA MET A 53 -11.87 -16.74 -10.34
C MET A 53 -13.22 -17.45 -10.49
N ARG A 54 -13.35 -18.63 -9.90
CA ARG A 54 -14.60 -19.38 -9.83
C ARG A 54 -15.65 -18.71 -8.92
N HIS A 55 -15.17 -18.05 -7.84
CA HIS A 55 -16.00 -17.40 -6.83
C HIS A 55 -15.58 -15.95 -6.59
N PRO A 56 -15.72 -15.03 -7.57
CA PRO A 56 -15.21 -13.66 -7.47
C PRO A 56 -15.86 -12.85 -6.36
N HIS A 57 -17.15 -13.07 -6.05
CA HIS A 57 -17.85 -12.42 -4.94
C HIS A 57 -17.31 -12.87 -3.57
N ARG A 58 -16.94 -14.16 -3.43
CA ARG A 58 -16.30 -14.64 -2.20
C ARG A 58 -14.94 -13.96 -1.99
N ALA A 59 -14.15 -13.80 -3.05
CA ALA A 59 -12.87 -13.09 -2.97
C ALA A 59 -13.05 -11.62 -2.54
N LEU A 60 -14.05 -10.91 -3.05
CA LEU A 60 -14.38 -9.56 -2.60
C LEU A 60 -14.79 -9.51 -1.13
N ARG A 61 -15.63 -10.43 -0.70
CA ARG A 61 -16.07 -10.54 0.71
C ARG A 61 -14.88 -10.81 1.63
N ASP A 62 -14.02 -11.77 1.29
CA ASP A 62 -12.82 -12.10 2.04
C ASP A 62 -11.88 -10.89 2.22
N LEU A 63 -11.77 -10.04 1.20
CA LEU A 63 -10.89 -8.88 1.20
C LEU A 63 -11.50 -7.64 1.86
N PHE A 64 -12.76 -7.30 1.52
CA PHE A 64 -13.33 -5.99 1.81
C PHE A 64 -14.42 -5.97 2.88
N SER A 65 -15.09 -7.10 3.16
CA SER A 65 -16.07 -7.16 4.25
C SER A 65 -15.38 -6.91 5.60
N VAL A 66 -15.93 -5.98 6.40
CA VAL A 66 -15.42 -5.69 7.75
C VAL A 66 -15.83 -6.75 8.77
N THR A 67 -16.90 -7.48 8.48
CA THR A 67 -17.43 -8.55 9.37
C THR A 67 -16.86 -9.92 9.01
N GLU A 68 -16.94 -10.33 7.75
CA GLU A 68 -16.56 -11.67 7.29
C GLU A 68 -15.15 -11.77 6.72
N GLY A 69 -14.58 -10.65 6.23
CA GLY A 69 -13.26 -10.57 5.61
C GLY A 69 -12.21 -9.87 6.47
N ILE A 70 -11.12 -9.45 5.82
CA ILE A 70 -10.04 -8.68 6.46
C ILE A 70 -10.26 -7.16 6.43
N GLY A 71 -11.34 -6.66 5.81
CA GLY A 71 -11.76 -5.27 5.90
C GLY A 71 -10.77 -4.26 5.28
N ILE A 72 -10.20 -4.54 4.10
CA ILE A 72 -9.33 -3.60 3.37
C ILE A 72 -10.02 -2.24 3.27
N SER A 73 -9.31 -1.18 3.67
CA SER A 73 -9.81 0.21 3.74
C SER A 73 -9.03 1.19 2.87
N MET A 74 -7.96 0.73 2.22
CA MET A 74 -7.16 1.56 1.30
C MET A 74 -6.79 0.78 0.04
N LEU A 75 -6.89 1.44 -1.11
CA LEU A 75 -6.41 0.91 -2.39
C LEU A 75 -5.31 1.82 -2.95
N ARG A 76 -4.35 1.23 -3.66
CA ARG A 76 -3.42 1.96 -4.51
C ARG A 76 -3.66 1.59 -5.96
N GLN A 77 -4.04 2.57 -6.77
CA GLN A 77 -4.43 2.37 -8.16
C GLN A 77 -3.38 2.93 -9.11
N PRO A 78 -2.83 2.08 -10.00
CA PRO A 78 -1.95 2.56 -11.07
C PRO A 78 -2.70 3.52 -12.00
N VAL A 79 -2.07 4.63 -12.38
CA VAL A 79 -2.56 5.49 -13.48
C VAL A 79 -1.94 5.00 -14.79
N GLY A 80 -2.68 4.18 -15.52
CA GLY A 80 -2.19 3.48 -16.70
C GLY A 80 -1.53 2.14 -16.35
N PRO A 81 -0.83 1.51 -17.31
CA PRO A 81 -0.26 0.18 -17.12
C PRO A 81 0.92 0.21 -16.16
N SER A 82 0.92 -0.75 -15.23
CA SER A 82 2.05 -1.09 -14.34
C SER A 82 2.87 -2.25 -14.92
N ASP A 83 3.67 -2.91 -14.08
CA ASP A 83 4.33 -4.19 -14.36
C ASP A 83 3.35 -5.38 -14.42
N HIS A 84 2.18 -5.28 -13.77
CA HIS A 84 1.14 -6.31 -13.75
C HIS A 84 -0.05 -5.98 -14.65
N VAL A 85 0.03 -6.40 -15.90
CA VAL A 85 -0.98 -6.22 -16.94
C VAL A 85 -1.06 -7.44 -17.84
N THR A 86 -2.23 -7.68 -18.44
CA THR A 86 -2.44 -8.74 -19.44
C THR A 86 -2.04 -8.28 -20.85
N ARG A 87 -2.04 -6.99 -21.09
CA ARG A 87 -1.65 -6.37 -22.37
C ARG A 87 -1.28 -4.90 -22.17
N PRO A 88 -0.34 -4.35 -22.97
CA PRO A 88 -0.05 -2.92 -22.94
C PRO A 88 -1.28 -2.11 -23.35
N TYR A 89 -1.63 -1.09 -22.57
CA TYR A 89 -2.68 -0.14 -22.90
C TYR A 89 -2.22 1.30 -22.68
N ARG A 90 -3.01 2.25 -23.05
CA ARG A 90 -2.74 3.68 -22.89
C ARG A 90 -4.05 4.46 -22.90
N PHE A 91 -4.07 5.61 -22.28
CA PHE A 91 -5.20 6.53 -22.27
C PHE A 91 -5.08 7.64 -23.33
N THR A 92 -3.93 7.78 -24.00
CA THR A 92 -3.72 8.76 -25.07
C THR A 92 -3.49 8.07 -26.41
N ARG A 93 -3.86 8.71 -27.52
CA ARG A 93 -3.60 8.18 -28.86
C ARG A 93 -2.11 8.11 -29.17
N ARG A 94 -1.77 7.50 -30.31
CA ARG A 94 -0.37 7.35 -30.79
C ARG A 94 0.30 8.67 -31.14
N ARG A 95 -0.47 9.74 -31.39
CA ARG A 95 0.07 11.08 -31.68
C ARG A 95 0.09 11.93 -30.43
N PRO A 96 1.08 12.87 -30.28
CA PRO A 96 1.07 13.84 -29.20
C PRO A 96 -0.22 14.67 -29.19
N ASP A 97 -0.82 14.82 -28.03
CA ASP A 97 -2.04 15.59 -27.83
C ASP A 97 -1.89 16.50 -26.61
N ARG A 98 -1.35 17.70 -26.85
CA ARG A 98 -1.03 18.67 -25.79
C ARG A 98 -2.28 19.22 -25.08
N HIS A 99 -3.46 19.05 -25.65
CA HIS A 99 -4.72 19.50 -25.08
C HIS A 99 -5.55 18.36 -24.51
N LEU A 100 -5.04 17.13 -24.56
CA LEU A 100 -5.70 15.91 -24.06
C LEU A 100 -7.13 15.74 -24.64
N ARG A 101 -7.37 16.18 -25.86
CA ARG A 101 -8.69 16.09 -26.54
C ARG A 101 -9.07 14.65 -26.88
N THR A 102 -8.07 13.77 -26.97
CA THR A 102 -8.23 12.37 -27.33
C THR A 102 -7.97 11.45 -26.15
N LEU A 103 -7.97 12.01 -24.94
CA LEU A 103 -7.83 11.24 -23.70
C LEU A 103 -9.02 10.28 -23.56
N ASP A 104 -8.75 9.01 -23.29
CA ASP A 104 -9.75 7.96 -23.26
C ASP A 104 -9.47 7.00 -22.09
N PHE A 105 -10.26 7.10 -21.04
CA PHE A 105 -10.15 6.26 -19.84
C PHE A 105 -11.01 4.99 -19.92
N ARG A 106 -11.66 4.66 -21.05
CA ARG A 106 -12.42 3.42 -21.21
C ARG A 106 -11.64 2.15 -20.85
N PRO A 107 -10.31 2.04 -21.13
CA PRO A 107 -9.56 0.89 -20.63
C PRO A 107 -9.63 0.74 -19.11
N GLU A 108 -9.64 1.83 -18.35
CA GLU A 108 -9.80 1.84 -16.90
C GLU A 108 -11.26 1.55 -16.50
N GLU A 109 -12.19 2.25 -17.12
CA GLU A 109 -13.61 2.19 -16.80
C GLU A 109 -14.22 0.79 -17.04
N TYR A 110 -13.74 0.07 -18.06
CA TYR A 110 -14.26 -1.27 -18.38
C TYR A 110 -13.47 -2.42 -17.75
N THR A 111 -12.26 -2.20 -17.28
CA THR A 111 -11.43 -3.27 -16.70
C THR A 111 -11.27 -3.15 -15.18
N ILE A 112 -10.79 -2.04 -14.67
CA ILE A 112 -10.40 -1.88 -13.28
C ILE A 112 -11.55 -1.34 -12.43
N LEU A 113 -12.21 -0.27 -12.87
CA LEU A 113 -13.27 0.39 -12.09
C LEU A 113 -14.42 -0.52 -11.68
N PRO A 114 -14.88 -1.53 -12.48
CA PRO A 114 -15.91 -2.45 -12.02
C PRO A 114 -15.54 -3.19 -10.74
N MET A 115 -14.29 -3.67 -10.62
CA MET A 115 -13.82 -4.33 -9.40
C MET A 115 -13.66 -3.35 -8.23
N VAL A 116 -13.15 -2.13 -8.48
CA VAL A 116 -13.02 -1.09 -7.44
C VAL A 116 -14.39 -0.70 -6.87
N LYS A 117 -15.40 -0.54 -7.73
CA LYS A 117 -16.78 -0.26 -7.31
C LYS A 117 -17.40 -1.42 -6.54
N ALA A 118 -17.15 -2.65 -6.98
CA ALA A 118 -17.63 -3.85 -6.29
C ALA A 118 -16.96 -3.99 -4.90
N ALA A 119 -15.68 -3.64 -4.79
CA ALA A 119 -14.96 -3.59 -3.52
C ALA A 119 -15.56 -2.54 -2.56
N GLN A 120 -15.82 -1.33 -3.04
CA GLN A 120 -16.47 -0.29 -2.26
C GLN A 120 -17.89 -0.71 -1.80
N ALA A 121 -18.68 -1.28 -2.70
CA ALA A 121 -20.02 -1.75 -2.38
C ALA A 121 -20.01 -2.87 -1.33
N MET A 122 -19.10 -3.85 -1.45
CA MET A 122 -18.93 -4.94 -0.48
C MET A 122 -18.59 -4.40 0.91
N ARG A 123 -17.68 -3.43 0.98
CA ARG A 123 -17.30 -2.80 2.24
C ARG A 123 -18.47 -2.04 2.86
N ALA A 124 -19.12 -1.15 2.10
CA ALA A 124 -20.26 -0.37 2.55
C ALA A 124 -21.41 -1.26 3.05
N GLN A 125 -21.74 -2.34 2.32
CA GLN A 125 -22.76 -3.30 2.72
C GLN A 125 -22.43 -3.97 4.07
N SER A 126 -21.17 -4.31 4.31
CA SER A 126 -20.75 -5.00 5.54
C SER A 126 -20.65 -4.08 6.75
N MET A 127 -20.61 -2.74 6.57
CA MET A 127 -20.59 -1.75 7.64
C MET A 127 -21.99 -1.37 8.14
N GLY A 128 -23.02 -1.63 7.35
CA GLY A 128 -24.40 -1.30 7.68
C GLY A 128 -24.76 0.19 7.45
N PRO A 129 -26.01 0.57 7.72
CA PRO A 129 -26.56 1.89 7.35
C PRO A 129 -25.99 3.08 8.14
N ALA A 130 -25.30 2.84 9.25
CA ALA A 130 -24.66 3.90 10.06
C ALA A 130 -23.29 4.34 9.52
N ALA A 131 -22.80 3.73 8.47
CA ALA A 131 -21.49 4.06 7.90
C ALA A 131 -21.52 5.41 7.19
N SER A 132 -20.73 6.35 7.68
CA SER A 132 -20.44 7.58 6.93
C SER A 132 -19.47 7.26 5.78
N ALA A 133 -19.88 7.51 4.54
CA ALA A 133 -18.98 7.42 3.40
C ALA A 133 -17.97 8.59 3.42
N PRO A 134 -16.75 8.44 2.86
CA PRO A 134 -16.20 7.28 2.16
C PRO A 134 -15.22 6.51 3.04
N ASP A 135 -15.40 5.22 3.11
CA ASP A 135 -14.62 4.35 3.99
C ASP A 135 -13.56 3.52 3.25
N LEU A 136 -13.40 3.75 1.96
CA LEU A 136 -12.36 3.20 1.11
C LEU A 136 -11.53 4.33 0.51
N ASN A 137 -10.33 4.55 1.02
CA ASN A 137 -9.40 5.54 0.52
C ASN A 137 -8.63 5.01 -0.70
N ILE A 138 -8.46 5.85 -1.72
CA ILE A 138 -7.73 5.47 -2.94
C ILE A 138 -6.55 6.40 -3.15
N ILE A 139 -5.33 5.83 -3.22
CA ILE A 139 -4.13 6.52 -3.68
C ILE A 139 -3.95 6.19 -5.16
N VAL A 140 -3.76 7.19 -6.00
CA VAL A 140 -3.44 6.98 -7.42
C VAL A 140 -1.97 7.26 -7.68
N SER A 141 -1.30 6.35 -8.42
CA SER A 141 0.13 6.42 -8.69
C SER A 141 0.44 6.03 -10.13
N PRO A 142 1.00 6.93 -10.96
CA PRO A 142 1.38 6.61 -12.33
C PRO A 142 2.75 5.93 -12.40
N TRP A 143 2.86 4.85 -13.18
CA TRP A 143 4.15 4.24 -13.51
C TRP A 143 4.91 5.05 -14.54
N SER A 144 4.21 5.65 -15.49
CA SER A 144 4.80 6.46 -16.54
C SER A 144 3.83 7.50 -17.07
N ALA A 145 4.34 8.68 -17.38
CA ALA A 145 3.62 9.62 -18.25
C ALA A 145 3.47 9.04 -19.66
N PRO A 146 2.49 9.52 -20.46
CA PRO A 146 2.40 9.22 -21.87
C PRO A 146 3.76 9.40 -22.60
N TRP A 147 4.09 8.46 -23.49
CA TRP A 147 5.40 8.32 -24.12
C TRP A 147 5.97 9.64 -24.71
N TRP A 148 5.12 10.47 -25.28
CA TRP A 148 5.50 11.73 -25.92
C TRP A 148 5.82 12.87 -24.93
N MET A 149 5.45 12.69 -23.66
CA MET A 149 5.80 13.64 -22.58
C MET A 149 7.20 13.39 -22.02
N LYS A 150 7.87 12.30 -22.42
CA LYS A 150 9.16 11.86 -21.87
C LYS A 150 10.31 12.13 -22.84
N THR A 151 11.52 12.29 -22.29
CA THR A 151 12.74 12.56 -23.05
C THR A 151 13.15 11.41 -23.98
N ASN A 152 12.85 10.17 -23.60
CA ASN A 152 13.16 8.97 -24.38
C ASN A 152 12.05 8.56 -25.37
N PHE A 153 10.95 9.30 -25.43
CA PHE A 153 9.79 8.99 -26.29
C PHE A 153 9.31 7.53 -26.17
N SER A 154 9.26 7.02 -24.95
CA SER A 154 8.84 5.64 -24.63
C SER A 154 8.04 5.61 -23.32
N ALA A 155 7.05 4.71 -23.21
CA ALA A 155 6.41 4.42 -21.93
C ALA A 155 7.40 3.74 -20.96
N LEU A 156 8.38 2.99 -21.45
CA LEU A 156 9.42 2.36 -20.65
C LEU A 156 10.34 3.43 -20.01
N GLY A 157 10.85 3.13 -18.84
CA GLY A 157 11.80 4.01 -18.14
C GLY A 157 13.16 4.11 -18.81
N LYS A 158 13.62 3.02 -19.41
CA LYS A 158 14.83 2.97 -20.26
C LYS A 158 14.48 2.34 -21.60
N ARG A 159 15.03 2.87 -22.69
CA ARG A 159 14.95 2.19 -23.99
C ARG A 159 15.84 0.95 -23.99
N PRO A 160 15.33 -0.22 -24.41
CA PRO A 160 16.11 -1.47 -24.35
C PRO A 160 17.46 -1.41 -25.06
N LEU A 161 17.52 -0.83 -26.26
CA LEU A 161 18.74 -0.79 -27.08
C LEU A 161 19.69 0.36 -26.69
N THR A 162 19.16 1.57 -26.51
CA THR A 162 19.99 2.77 -26.27
C THR A 162 20.23 3.05 -24.79
N ARG A 163 19.51 2.36 -23.90
CA ARG A 163 19.47 2.61 -22.44
C ARG A 163 19.13 4.06 -22.05
N LEU A 164 18.63 4.86 -22.99
CA LEU A 164 18.22 6.24 -22.74
C LEU A 164 17.11 6.30 -21.70
N THR A 165 17.38 7.00 -20.60
CA THR A 165 16.43 7.18 -19.49
C THR A 165 15.33 8.15 -19.86
N GLY A 166 14.10 7.79 -19.52
CA GLY A 166 12.90 8.59 -19.76
C GLY A 166 12.56 9.48 -18.57
N TRP A 167 12.90 10.76 -18.67
CA TRP A 167 12.53 11.82 -17.75
C TRP A 167 11.28 12.54 -18.23
N LEU A 168 10.44 13.02 -17.33
CA LEU A 168 9.35 13.92 -17.71
C LEU A 168 9.93 15.24 -18.22
N ARG A 169 9.58 15.65 -19.45
CA ARG A 169 10.06 16.89 -20.03
C ARG A 169 9.40 18.10 -19.36
N PRO A 170 10.16 19.16 -19.00
CA PRO A 170 9.59 20.36 -18.37
C PRO A 170 8.43 20.98 -19.16
N ALA A 171 8.50 20.98 -20.49
CA ALA A 171 7.42 21.46 -21.35
C ALA A 171 6.13 20.63 -21.27
N ALA A 172 6.18 19.41 -20.73
CA ALA A 172 5.03 18.54 -20.53
C ALA A 172 4.40 18.66 -19.14
N TYR A 173 5.01 19.36 -18.20
CA TYR A 173 4.51 19.47 -16.82
C TYR A 173 3.05 19.93 -16.72
N PRO A 174 2.61 21.01 -17.43
CA PRO A 174 1.20 21.43 -17.37
C PRO A 174 0.25 20.33 -17.83
N VAL A 175 0.58 19.69 -18.97
CA VAL A 175 -0.28 18.66 -19.56
C VAL A 175 -0.29 17.38 -18.74
N TYR A 176 0.82 17.05 -18.07
CA TYR A 176 0.88 15.91 -17.18
C TYR A 176 0.07 16.14 -15.90
N ALA A 177 0.08 17.34 -15.34
CA ALA A 177 -0.78 17.70 -14.24
C ALA A 177 -2.26 17.59 -14.60
N GLU A 178 -2.65 18.10 -15.76
CA GLU A 178 -3.99 17.97 -16.32
C GLU A 178 -4.41 16.51 -16.55
N TYR A 179 -3.49 15.66 -17.05
CA TYR A 179 -3.72 14.24 -17.23
C TYR A 179 -4.06 13.54 -15.91
N LEU A 180 -3.32 13.86 -14.83
CA LEU A 180 -3.57 13.30 -13.50
C LEU A 180 -4.89 13.82 -12.90
N ALA A 181 -5.18 15.12 -13.05
CA ALA A 181 -6.43 15.70 -12.57
C ALA A 181 -7.65 15.03 -13.23
N ARG A 182 -7.65 14.86 -14.54
CA ARG A 182 -8.75 14.19 -15.26
C ARG A 182 -8.91 12.71 -14.92
N PHE A 183 -7.82 12.01 -14.60
CA PHE A 183 -7.90 10.65 -14.10
C PHE A 183 -8.60 10.62 -12.73
N ILE A 184 -8.24 11.51 -11.83
CA ILE A 184 -8.86 11.64 -10.51
C ILE A 184 -10.35 11.98 -10.64
N GLU A 185 -10.71 12.93 -11.51
CA GLU A 185 -12.11 13.28 -11.80
C GLU A 185 -12.90 12.06 -12.32
N THR A 186 -12.28 11.20 -13.11
CA THR A 186 -12.93 9.97 -13.59
C THR A 186 -13.32 9.08 -12.43
N TYR A 187 -12.43 8.84 -11.47
CA TYR A 187 -12.74 8.08 -10.27
C TYR A 187 -13.85 8.74 -9.45
N ARG A 188 -13.80 10.07 -9.25
CA ARG A 188 -14.82 10.83 -8.51
C ARG A 188 -16.19 10.79 -9.19
N ARG A 189 -16.27 10.87 -10.51
CA ARG A 189 -17.54 10.70 -11.25
C ARG A 189 -18.18 9.33 -11.03
N HIS A 190 -17.39 8.32 -10.71
CA HIS A 190 -17.87 6.99 -10.31
C HIS A 190 -18.16 6.84 -8.81
N GLY A 191 -18.15 7.94 -8.04
CA GLY A 191 -18.43 7.94 -6.60
C GLY A 191 -17.30 7.39 -5.73
N LEU A 192 -16.06 7.36 -6.26
CA LEU A 192 -14.88 6.82 -5.58
C LEU A 192 -14.08 7.95 -4.93
N HIS A 193 -13.66 7.76 -3.68
CA HIS A 193 -12.87 8.74 -2.94
C HIS A 193 -11.38 8.61 -3.24
N VAL A 194 -10.84 9.51 -4.05
CA VAL A 194 -9.40 9.62 -4.26
C VAL A 194 -8.80 10.42 -3.11
N PHE A 195 -8.13 9.72 -2.21
CA PHE A 195 -7.48 10.23 -1.01
C PHE A 195 -6.17 10.96 -1.31
N GLY A 196 -5.39 10.44 -2.26
CA GLY A 196 -4.09 11.01 -2.57
C GLY A 196 -3.54 10.63 -3.94
N VAL A 197 -2.51 11.34 -4.35
CA VAL A 197 -1.79 11.12 -5.62
C VAL A 197 -0.29 11.23 -5.39
N THR A 198 0.47 10.33 -6.03
CA THR A 198 1.93 10.46 -6.17
C THR A 198 2.28 10.95 -7.57
N PRO A 199 3.34 11.74 -7.77
CA PRO A 199 3.74 12.22 -9.11
C PRO A 199 4.19 11.12 -10.06
N THR A 200 4.82 10.07 -9.52
CA THR A 200 5.21 8.86 -10.24
C THR A 200 5.63 7.77 -9.26
N ASN A 201 5.35 6.52 -9.61
CA ASN A 201 5.90 5.35 -8.95
C ASN A 201 7.42 5.28 -9.18
N GLU A 202 8.17 5.03 -8.12
CA GLU A 202 9.61 4.71 -8.12
C GLU A 202 10.47 5.61 -9.04
N PRO A 203 10.55 6.92 -8.76
CA PRO A 203 11.22 7.89 -9.63
C PRO A 203 12.71 7.64 -9.84
N ASP A 204 13.34 6.82 -9.01
CA ASP A 204 14.75 6.45 -9.07
C ASP A 204 15.01 5.06 -9.71
N TYR A 205 13.93 4.37 -10.14
CA TYR A 205 14.02 3.01 -10.69
C TYR A 205 13.46 2.89 -12.12
N PRO A 206 14.03 3.63 -13.12
CA PRO A 206 13.58 3.55 -14.50
C PRO A 206 13.94 2.21 -15.12
N GLN A 207 12.93 1.45 -15.60
CA GLN A 207 13.07 0.10 -16.13
C GLN A 207 12.91 0.04 -17.64
N SER A 208 13.55 -0.95 -18.27
CA SER A 208 13.36 -1.30 -19.68
C SER A 208 12.29 -2.39 -19.90
N ARG A 209 11.78 -2.97 -18.81
CA ARG A 209 10.88 -4.14 -18.85
C ARG A 209 9.41 -3.74 -18.75
N TRP A 210 9.07 -2.69 -18.01
CA TRP A 210 7.71 -2.18 -17.83
C TRP A 210 7.66 -0.65 -17.86
N PRO A 211 6.47 -0.04 -17.95
CA PRO A 211 6.33 1.42 -17.89
C PRO A 211 6.95 1.96 -16.60
N SER A 212 7.79 2.97 -16.71
CA SER A 212 8.35 3.69 -15.58
C SER A 212 8.92 5.03 -16.04
N MET A 213 9.18 5.94 -15.11
CA MET A 213 9.64 7.30 -15.43
C MET A 213 10.57 7.81 -14.33
N ALA A 214 11.70 8.36 -14.72
CA ALA A 214 12.61 9.01 -13.79
C ALA A 214 12.16 10.44 -13.45
N MET A 215 12.38 10.82 -12.18
CA MET A 215 12.17 12.17 -11.69
C MET A 215 13.16 12.48 -10.58
N SER A 216 13.94 13.56 -10.68
CA SER A 216 14.80 13.99 -9.57
C SER A 216 14.00 14.74 -8.49
N PRO A 217 14.57 14.93 -7.26
CA PRO A 217 13.92 15.72 -6.22
C PRO A 217 13.52 17.12 -6.70
N SER A 218 14.41 17.82 -7.38
CA SER A 218 14.17 19.17 -7.90
C SER A 218 13.10 19.22 -9.01
N GLN A 219 13.07 18.20 -9.88
CA GLN A 219 12.02 18.07 -10.90
C GLN A 219 10.67 17.80 -10.26
N GLN A 220 10.61 16.88 -9.29
CA GLN A 220 9.36 16.55 -8.59
C GLN A 220 8.87 17.75 -7.76
N ALA A 221 9.77 18.44 -7.05
CA ALA A 221 9.45 19.67 -6.31
C ALA A 221 8.84 20.74 -7.22
N ARG A 222 9.50 21.03 -8.34
CA ARG A 222 9.01 22.00 -9.34
C ARG A 222 7.66 21.58 -9.93
N PHE A 223 7.50 20.30 -10.28
CA PHE A 223 6.26 19.77 -10.83
C PHE A 223 5.09 19.90 -9.81
N ILE A 224 5.31 19.49 -8.59
CA ILE A 224 4.31 19.57 -7.51
C ILE A 224 3.91 21.02 -7.26
N ALA A 225 4.89 21.88 -6.98
CA ALA A 225 4.64 23.25 -6.52
C ALA A 225 4.01 24.15 -7.59
N ARG A 226 4.45 24.01 -8.83
CA ARG A 226 4.08 24.96 -9.90
C ARG A 226 3.02 24.45 -10.85
N PHE A 227 2.76 23.14 -10.89
CA PHE A 227 1.86 22.55 -11.87
C PHE A 227 0.80 21.65 -11.23
N LEU A 228 1.18 20.61 -10.49
CA LEU A 228 0.20 19.63 -9.98
C LEU A 228 -0.73 20.25 -8.95
N ALA A 229 -0.20 20.88 -7.90
CA ALA A 229 -1.03 21.46 -6.83
C ALA A 229 -1.94 22.59 -7.34
N PRO A 230 -1.50 23.55 -8.17
CA PRO A 230 -2.39 24.52 -8.78
C PRO A 230 -3.45 23.90 -9.69
N CYS A 231 -3.09 22.89 -10.49
CA CYS A 231 -4.00 22.18 -11.38
C CYS A 231 -5.11 21.48 -10.58
N LEU A 232 -4.74 20.70 -9.55
CA LEU A 232 -5.73 20.03 -8.70
C LEU A 232 -6.70 21.05 -8.07
N ARG A 233 -6.24 22.18 -7.57
CA ARG A 233 -7.12 23.22 -7.04
C ARG A 233 -8.06 23.80 -8.10
N ALA A 234 -7.57 24.03 -9.31
CA ALA A 234 -8.37 24.54 -10.42
C ALA A 234 -9.49 23.58 -10.85
N HIS A 235 -9.27 22.28 -10.64
CA HIS A 235 -10.27 21.21 -10.88
C HIS A 235 -11.16 20.90 -9.65
N GLY A 236 -11.10 21.70 -8.58
CA GLY A 236 -11.86 21.42 -7.36
C GLY A 236 -11.37 20.16 -6.60
N LEU A 237 -10.13 19.75 -6.84
CA LEU A 237 -9.48 18.57 -6.26
C LEU A 237 -8.45 18.96 -5.17
N GLY A 238 -8.63 20.12 -4.54
CA GLY A 238 -7.69 20.65 -3.55
C GLY A 238 -7.58 19.84 -2.26
N ASP A 239 -8.52 18.94 -2.00
CA ASP A 239 -8.52 17.98 -0.90
C ASP A 239 -7.66 16.72 -1.16
N VAL A 240 -7.30 16.45 -2.42
CA VAL A 240 -6.45 15.32 -2.78
C VAL A 240 -5.02 15.55 -2.29
N ARG A 241 -4.54 14.67 -1.43
CA ARG A 241 -3.19 14.76 -0.84
C ARG A 241 -2.12 14.47 -1.87
N ILE A 242 -1.18 15.38 -2.05
CA ILE A 242 0.00 15.12 -2.87
C ILE A 242 1.08 14.50 -1.99
N MET A 243 1.51 13.29 -2.33
CA MET A 243 2.56 12.54 -1.63
C MET A 243 3.80 12.48 -2.51
N CYS A 244 4.93 13.00 -2.02
CA CYS A 244 6.19 12.95 -2.78
C CYS A 244 6.90 11.60 -2.63
N TRP A 245 7.91 11.36 -3.46
CA TRP A 245 8.79 10.19 -3.49
C TRP A 245 8.11 8.96 -4.09
N ASP A 246 7.40 8.14 -3.30
CA ASP A 246 6.75 6.90 -3.70
C ASP A 246 7.76 5.79 -4.09
N HIS A 247 8.76 5.56 -3.22
CA HIS A 247 9.83 4.58 -3.41
C HIS A 247 10.45 4.14 -2.07
N ASN A 248 11.49 3.32 -2.12
CA ASN A 248 12.16 2.68 -0.99
C ASN A 248 12.64 3.66 0.09
N TYR A 249 12.78 3.16 1.31
CA TYR A 249 13.37 3.93 2.43
C TYR A 249 14.78 4.44 2.10
N SER A 250 15.51 3.67 1.30
CA SER A 250 16.85 3.99 0.81
C SER A 250 17.07 3.38 -0.56
N THR A 251 17.74 4.12 -1.45
CA THR A 251 18.26 3.63 -2.74
C THR A 251 19.73 4.03 -2.86
N ASP A 252 20.42 3.48 -3.85
CA ASP A 252 21.84 3.79 -4.09
C ASP A 252 22.06 5.28 -4.36
N HIS A 253 21.15 5.93 -5.09
CA HIS A 253 21.27 7.36 -5.41
C HIS A 253 20.73 8.27 -4.31
N TYR A 254 19.73 7.79 -3.54
CA TYR A 254 19.07 8.58 -2.48
C TYR A 254 19.01 7.77 -1.17
N PRO A 255 20.17 7.62 -0.50
CA PRO A 255 20.25 6.89 0.76
C PRO A 255 19.40 7.56 1.85
N ASP A 256 18.80 6.72 2.70
CA ASP A 256 18.12 7.09 3.94
C ASP A 256 17.18 8.30 3.84
N GLY A 257 16.32 8.30 2.79
CA GLY A 257 15.32 9.35 2.58
C GLY A 257 15.88 10.67 2.04
N ARG A 258 17.08 10.67 1.47
CA ARG A 258 17.71 11.87 0.89
C ARG A 258 16.82 12.57 -0.14
N PHE A 259 16.11 11.84 -0.99
CA PHE A 259 15.17 12.42 -1.95
C PHE A 259 14.13 13.32 -1.29
N VAL A 260 13.48 12.82 -0.24
CA VAL A 260 12.47 13.58 0.51
C VAL A 260 13.07 14.80 1.18
N ARG A 261 14.27 14.66 1.78
CA ARG A 261 14.97 15.78 2.40
C ARG A 261 15.29 16.88 1.38
N GLU A 262 15.81 16.53 0.20
CA GLU A 262 16.11 17.49 -0.86
C GLU A 262 14.83 18.17 -1.38
N LEU A 263 13.74 17.42 -1.60
CA LEU A 263 12.47 17.96 -2.05
C LEU A 263 11.88 18.95 -1.03
N TYR A 264 11.94 18.63 0.26
CA TYR A 264 11.40 19.48 1.34
C TYR A 264 12.23 20.77 1.57
N MET A 265 13.43 20.88 1.01
CA MET A 265 14.19 22.13 1.02
C MET A 265 13.58 23.20 0.09
N ASP A 266 12.73 22.84 -0.87
CA ASP A 266 11.91 23.81 -1.61
C ASP A 266 10.66 24.19 -0.79
N PRO A 267 10.53 25.43 -0.29
CA PRO A 267 9.42 25.80 0.58
C PRO A 267 8.05 25.69 -0.09
N ARG A 268 7.98 25.91 -1.42
CA ARG A 268 6.72 25.81 -2.17
C ARG A 268 6.29 24.35 -2.36
N ALA A 269 7.24 23.46 -2.65
CA ALA A 269 6.99 22.04 -2.73
C ALA A 269 6.62 21.49 -1.35
N PHE A 270 7.34 21.89 -0.30
CA PHE A 270 7.00 21.55 1.08
C PHE A 270 5.55 21.96 1.42
N ALA A 271 5.17 23.18 1.16
CA ALA A 271 3.80 23.67 1.42
C ALA A 271 2.74 22.90 0.61
N ALA A 272 3.06 22.50 -0.61
CA ALA A 272 2.13 21.84 -1.52
C ALA A 272 2.00 20.32 -1.29
N THR A 273 2.94 19.69 -0.58
CA THR A 273 2.89 18.25 -0.27
C THR A 273 2.20 17.99 1.06
N ALA A 274 1.32 17.00 1.11
CA ALA A 274 0.76 16.49 2.37
C ALA A 274 1.80 15.68 3.15
N GLY A 275 2.73 15.03 2.46
CA GLY A 275 3.78 14.21 3.05
C GLY A 275 4.50 13.36 2.01
N SER A 276 5.03 12.22 2.44
CA SER A 276 5.85 11.32 1.63
C SER A 276 5.31 9.89 1.59
N ALA A 277 5.47 9.24 0.44
CA ALA A 277 5.07 7.86 0.18
C ALA A 277 6.31 6.96 0.12
N TRP A 278 6.21 5.75 0.67
CA TRP A 278 7.34 4.87 0.89
C TRP A 278 7.07 3.43 0.45
N HIS A 279 8.12 2.77 -0.05
CA HIS A 279 8.18 1.34 -0.31
C HIS A 279 9.22 0.69 0.61
N TYR A 280 9.05 -0.60 0.90
CA TYR A 280 9.89 -1.26 1.90
C TYR A 280 11.06 -2.08 1.34
N TYR A 281 11.22 -2.16 0.01
CA TYR A 281 12.16 -3.09 -0.60
C TYR A 281 13.63 -2.76 -0.38
N GLY A 282 13.96 -1.54 0.01
CA GLY A 282 15.34 -1.11 0.30
C GLY A 282 15.43 -0.15 1.47
N GLY A 283 16.46 -0.33 2.29
CA GLY A 283 16.68 0.47 3.51
C GLY A 283 15.91 -0.04 4.72
N ALA A 284 15.71 0.83 5.69
CA ALA A 284 15.05 0.50 6.96
C ALA A 284 13.93 1.49 7.30
N ALA A 285 12.86 1.00 7.90
CA ALA A 285 11.68 1.81 8.26
C ALA A 285 12.01 3.00 9.19
N ARG A 286 13.10 2.94 9.98
CA ARG A 286 13.58 4.06 10.82
C ARG A 286 13.78 5.35 10.02
N THR A 287 14.05 5.27 8.71
CA THR A 287 14.13 6.43 7.82
C THR A 287 12.88 7.29 7.91
N MET A 288 11.70 6.68 8.01
CA MET A 288 10.43 7.40 8.19
C MET A 288 10.40 8.16 9.52
N SER A 289 10.92 7.57 10.61
CA SER A 289 11.04 8.25 11.90
C SER A 289 12.02 9.44 11.86
N ASP A 290 13.10 9.33 11.07
CA ASP A 290 14.06 10.42 10.89
C ASP A 290 13.45 11.59 10.10
N ILE A 291 12.65 11.29 9.08
CA ILE A 291 11.87 12.29 8.33
C ILE A 291 10.81 12.93 9.23
N HIS A 292 10.05 12.14 9.99
CA HIS A 292 9.03 12.67 10.91
C HIS A 292 9.63 13.58 11.98
N ARG A 293 10.76 13.21 12.57
CA ARG A 293 11.43 14.03 13.60
C ARG A 293 11.79 15.42 13.07
N ARG A 294 12.18 15.51 11.80
CA ARG A 294 12.56 16.77 11.17
C ARG A 294 11.35 17.58 10.68
N TRP A 295 10.29 16.90 10.22
CA TRP A 295 9.08 17.52 9.69
C TRP A 295 7.82 16.86 10.25
N PRO A 296 7.50 17.07 11.52
CA PRO A 296 6.44 16.34 12.22
C PRO A 296 5.02 16.65 11.69
N THR A 297 4.86 17.72 10.92
CA THR A 297 3.57 18.09 10.31
C THR A 297 3.30 17.37 8.99
N LYS A 298 4.28 16.61 8.45
CA LYS A 298 4.14 15.88 7.19
C LYS A 298 3.73 14.44 7.44
N GLY A 299 2.71 14.01 6.69
CA GLY A 299 2.25 12.62 6.72
C GLY A 299 3.26 11.66 6.11
N ILE A 300 3.16 10.41 6.49
CA ILE A 300 4.01 9.33 6.03
C ILE A 300 3.11 8.15 5.67
N TRP A 301 3.15 7.68 4.44
CA TRP A 301 2.36 6.55 3.98
C TRP A 301 3.27 5.47 3.39
N VAL A 302 3.11 4.23 3.83
CA VAL A 302 3.69 3.10 3.08
C VAL A 302 2.67 2.71 2.02
N THR A 303 3.06 2.95 0.78
CA THR A 303 2.20 2.86 -0.40
C THR A 303 2.44 1.59 -1.22
N GLU A 304 3.57 0.89 -0.96
CA GLU A 304 3.82 -0.40 -1.58
C GLU A 304 4.71 -1.30 -0.72
N ALA A 305 4.31 -2.55 -0.62
CA ALA A 305 5.07 -3.66 -0.06
C ALA A 305 4.61 -4.97 -0.71
N SER A 306 5.45 -6.00 -0.76
CA SER A 306 5.06 -7.31 -1.28
C SER A 306 5.89 -8.42 -0.66
N GLY A 307 5.28 -9.57 -0.44
CA GLY A 307 6.02 -10.81 -0.35
C GLY A 307 6.43 -11.29 -1.74
N GLY A 308 7.28 -12.31 -1.81
CA GLY A 308 7.74 -12.86 -3.07
C GLY A 308 8.85 -13.88 -2.91
N ASP A 309 9.40 -14.33 -4.03
CA ASP A 309 10.43 -15.40 -4.06
C ASP A 309 11.78 -14.96 -3.46
N TRP A 310 11.98 -13.65 -3.26
CA TRP A 310 13.15 -13.10 -2.54
C TRP A 310 13.04 -13.22 -1.01
N GLY A 311 11.88 -13.63 -0.51
CA GLY A 311 11.60 -13.80 0.91
C GLY A 311 11.46 -15.26 1.31
N PRO A 312 11.00 -15.55 2.52
CA PRO A 312 10.74 -16.90 2.97
C PRO A 312 9.70 -17.60 2.09
N ARG A 313 10.01 -18.84 1.72
CA ARG A 313 9.12 -19.67 0.88
C ARG A 313 8.09 -20.44 1.69
N ASN A 314 8.41 -20.83 2.92
CA ASN A 314 7.42 -21.49 3.77
C ASN A 314 6.40 -20.47 4.28
N TRP A 315 5.19 -20.95 4.52
CA TRP A 315 4.04 -20.11 4.84
C TRP A 315 4.19 -19.39 6.19
N ASP A 316 4.70 -20.09 7.22
CA ASP A 316 4.82 -19.55 8.58
C ASP A 316 5.86 -18.44 8.65
N ASP A 317 7.03 -18.64 8.04
CA ASP A 317 8.07 -17.60 7.99
C ASP A 317 7.63 -16.41 7.13
N ALA A 318 6.88 -16.64 6.06
CA ALA A 318 6.31 -15.57 5.24
C ALA A 318 5.31 -14.73 6.05
N LEU A 319 4.46 -15.37 6.87
CA LEU A 319 3.48 -14.71 7.74
C LEU A 319 4.18 -13.78 8.74
N VAL A 320 5.10 -14.34 9.55
CA VAL A 320 5.75 -13.56 10.61
C VAL A 320 6.66 -12.49 10.02
N THR A 321 7.33 -12.76 8.89
CA THR A 321 8.15 -11.76 8.22
C THR A 321 7.33 -10.56 7.75
N MET A 322 6.19 -10.79 7.09
CA MET A 322 5.31 -9.68 6.66
C MET A 322 4.68 -8.98 7.85
N GLY A 323 4.24 -9.72 8.87
CA GLY A 323 3.69 -9.16 10.09
C GLY A 323 4.67 -8.24 10.83
N ALA A 324 5.91 -8.68 11.03
CA ALA A 324 6.96 -7.89 11.65
C ALA A 324 7.28 -6.62 10.84
N ARG A 325 7.22 -6.69 9.50
CA ARG A 325 7.39 -5.52 8.61
C ARG A 325 6.26 -4.50 8.81
N VAL A 326 5.01 -4.93 8.82
CA VAL A 326 3.87 -4.01 9.05
C VAL A 326 3.94 -3.42 10.45
N ILE A 327 4.28 -4.20 11.49
CA ILE A 327 4.55 -3.69 12.84
C ILE A 327 5.64 -2.61 12.80
N SER A 328 6.74 -2.87 12.09
CA SER A 328 7.83 -1.90 11.94
C SER A 328 7.38 -0.62 11.23
N MET A 329 6.53 -0.71 10.20
CA MET A 329 5.95 0.47 9.53
C MET A 329 5.14 1.32 10.52
N MET A 330 4.24 0.70 11.30
CA MET A 330 3.42 1.40 12.29
C MET A 330 4.27 2.07 13.38
N ASN A 331 5.30 1.38 13.87
CA ASN A 331 6.22 1.92 14.87
C ASN A 331 7.10 3.06 14.33
N ASN A 332 7.19 3.22 13.00
CA ASN A 332 7.96 4.27 12.33
C ASN A 332 7.06 5.30 11.60
N TRP A 333 5.93 5.64 12.19
CA TRP A 333 5.05 6.74 11.78
C TRP A 333 4.24 6.52 10.49
N ALA A 334 4.18 5.33 9.95
CA ALA A 334 3.34 5.07 8.78
C ALA A 334 1.85 5.21 9.13
N GLN A 335 1.13 5.98 8.33
CA GLN A 335 -0.32 6.19 8.41
C GLN A 335 -1.10 5.17 7.56
N SER A 336 -0.39 4.39 6.77
CA SER A 336 -0.93 3.28 5.98
C SER A 336 0.08 2.15 5.82
N ALA A 337 -0.44 0.95 5.53
CA ALA A 337 0.36 -0.13 4.95
C ALA A 337 -0.43 -0.69 3.77
N VAL A 338 0.08 -0.45 2.56
CA VAL A 338 -0.52 -0.90 1.31
C VAL A 338 0.41 -1.91 0.67
N LEU A 339 -0.11 -3.12 0.44
CA LEU A 339 0.62 -4.16 -0.26
C LEU A 339 0.44 -4.00 -1.78
N TRP A 340 1.27 -4.70 -2.59
CA TRP A 340 1.20 -4.56 -4.03
C TRP A 340 -0.05 -5.29 -4.56
N ASN A 341 0.05 -6.39 -5.20
CA ASN A 341 -1.09 -7.00 -5.87
C ASN A 341 -2.09 -7.68 -4.92
N ILE A 342 -3.39 -7.41 -5.09
CA ILE A 342 -4.45 -8.17 -4.40
C ILE A 342 -4.44 -9.62 -4.86
N ALA A 343 -4.35 -9.88 -6.18
CA ALA A 343 -4.35 -11.25 -6.68
C ALA A 343 -3.38 -11.41 -7.86
N LEU A 344 -2.66 -12.52 -7.85
CA LEU A 344 -1.82 -12.99 -8.95
C LEU A 344 -2.13 -14.46 -9.24
N ASP A 345 -1.77 -14.96 -10.42
CA ASP A 345 -1.91 -16.37 -10.73
C ASP A 345 -0.77 -17.22 -10.12
N THR A 346 -0.83 -18.52 -10.31
CA THR A 346 0.17 -19.48 -9.79
C THR A 346 1.60 -19.27 -10.33
N ARG A 347 1.79 -18.39 -11.32
CA ARG A 347 3.09 -18.01 -11.88
C ARG A 347 3.53 -16.62 -11.46
N GLY A 348 2.80 -15.94 -10.56
CA GLY A 348 3.05 -14.55 -10.18
C GLY A 348 2.58 -13.52 -11.22
N GLY A 349 1.77 -13.91 -12.19
CA GLY A 349 1.23 -13.09 -13.26
C GLY A 349 -0.28 -12.83 -13.15
N PRO A 350 -0.89 -12.31 -14.25
CA PRO A 350 -0.28 -11.77 -15.47
C PRO A 350 0.67 -10.60 -15.22
N ASP A 351 1.74 -10.55 -15.99
CA ASP A 351 2.74 -9.49 -15.85
C ASP A 351 3.29 -9.02 -17.22
N TYR A 352 3.99 -7.89 -17.20
CA TYR A 352 4.56 -7.28 -18.39
C TYR A 352 5.72 -8.09 -18.99
N TYR A 353 6.36 -8.95 -18.22
CA TYR A 353 7.44 -9.82 -18.66
C TYR A 353 6.95 -10.87 -19.66
N TYR A 354 5.81 -11.49 -19.37
CA TYR A 354 5.17 -12.47 -20.25
C TYR A 354 4.88 -11.91 -21.66
N LEU A 355 4.53 -10.62 -21.73
CA LEU A 355 4.20 -9.95 -22.99
C LEU A 355 5.41 -9.74 -23.91
N ARG A 356 6.61 -9.96 -23.44
CA ARG A 356 7.86 -9.71 -24.16
C ARG A 356 8.63 -10.99 -24.51
N ASN A 357 8.03 -12.16 -24.38
CA ASN A 357 8.71 -13.46 -24.47
C ASN A 357 9.94 -13.56 -23.55
N ASP A 358 9.96 -12.78 -22.49
CA ASP A 358 10.94 -12.92 -21.42
C ASP A 358 10.45 -14.07 -20.55
N HIS A 359 11.16 -15.18 -20.53
CA HIS A 359 10.79 -16.37 -19.75
C HIS A 359 10.91 -16.15 -18.23
N THR A 360 11.29 -14.96 -17.80
CA THR A 360 11.25 -14.55 -16.39
C THR A 360 9.83 -14.13 -16.00
N HIS A 361 9.37 -14.61 -14.86
CA HIS A 361 8.09 -14.21 -14.26
C HIS A 361 8.33 -13.19 -13.15
N SER A 362 7.29 -12.42 -12.83
CA SER A 362 7.30 -11.65 -11.60
C SER A 362 7.47 -12.59 -10.41
N SER A 363 8.36 -12.21 -9.51
CA SER A 363 8.57 -12.91 -8.24
C SER A 363 7.67 -12.41 -7.12
N ASN A 364 6.76 -11.47 -7.41
CA ASN A 364 5.80 -10.91 -6.45
C ASN A 364 4.76 -11.96 -6.02
N ARG A 365 4.30 -11.87 -4.77
CA ARG A 365 3.17 -12.63 -4.24
C ARG A 365 1.98 -11.70 -3.99
N GLY A 366 0.79 -12.08 -4.49
CA GLY A 366 -0.46 -11.39 -4.18
C GLY A 366 -0.96 -11.72 -2.77
N LEU A 367 -1.97 -11.00 -2.30
CA LEU A 367 -2.74 -11.45 -1.13
C LEU A 367 -3.43 -12.78 -1.42
N LEU A 368 -3.88 -12.95 -2.65
CA LEU A 368 -4.51 -14.16 -3.17
C LEU A 368 -3.70 -14.73 -4.32
N THR A 369 -3.68 -16.07 -4.43
CA THR A 369 -3.19 -16.78 -5.61
C THR A 369 -4.38 -17.43 -6.30
N VAL A 370 -4.51 -17.25 -7.62
CA VAL A 370 -5.58 -17.80 -8.46
C VAL A 370 -5.01 -18.89 -9.36
N ASP A 371 -5.51 -20.11 -9.23
CA ASP A 371 -5.24 -21.17 -10.22
C ASP A 371 -6.14 -20.93 -11.44
N ARG A 372 -5.56 -20.42 -12.53
CA ARG A 372 -6.30 -20.11 -13.75
C ARG A 372 -6.94 -21.33 -14.45
N ARG A 373 -6.48 -22.54 -14.12
CA ARG A 373 -7.02 -23.79 -14.69
C ARG A 373 -8.30 -24.22 -13.97
N THR A 374 -8.36 -24.07 -12.65
CA THR A 374 -9.49 -24.51 -11.82
C THR A 374 -10.41 -23.37 -11.41
N GLY A 375 -9.91 -22.13 -11.42
CA GLY A 375 -10.57 -20.95 -10.87
C GLY A 375 -10.49 -20.84 -9.33
N GLU A 376 -9.84 -21.78 -8.69
CA GLU A 376 -9.71 -21.77 -7.23
C GLU A 376 -8.77 -20.65 -6.76
N THR A 377 -9.10 -20.09 -5.59
CA THR A 377 -8.38 -18.97 -5.00
C THR A 377 -7.83 -19.39 -3.64
N THR A 378 -6.52 -19.20 -3.44
CA THR A 378 -5.82 -19.46 -2.17
C THR A 378 -5.43 -18.13 -1.52
N ARG A 379 -5.66 -18.01 -0.20
CA ARG A 379 -5.20 -16.87 0.61
C ARG A 379 -3.75 -17.10 1.01
N ASN A 380 -2.87 -16.16 0.69
CA ASN A 380 -1.45 -16.24 1.03
C ASN A 380 -1.17 -15.70 2.45
N ALA A 381 0.05 -15.91 2.94
CA ALA A 381 0.48 -15.41 4.25
C ALA A 381 0.30 -13.89 4.38
N ASP A 382 0.53 -13.14 3.30
CA ASP A 382 0.38 -11.68 3.26
C ASP A 382 -1.08 -11.22 3.49
N TYR A 383 -2.07 -12.01 3.06
CA TYR A 383 -3.49 -11.77 3.35
C TYR A 383 -3.73 -11.76 4.87
N TYR A 384 -3.21 -12.77 5.57
CA TYR A 384 -3.39 -12.88 7.02
C TYR A 384 -2.56 -11.83 7.77
N ALA A 385 -1.33 -11.59 7.34
CA ALA A 385 -0.48 -10.55 7.95
C ALA A 385 -1.14 -9.18 7.89
N LEU A 386 -1.71 -8.80 6.73
CA LEU A 386 -2.48 -7.56 6.58
C LEU A 386 -3.76 -7.59 7.42
N GLY A 387 -4.45 -8.73 7.45
CA GLY A 387 -5.71 -8.93 8.15
C GLY A 387 -5.62 -8.69 9.66
N HIS A 388 -4.48 -8.99 10.29
CA HIS A 388 -4.24 -8.67 11.70
C HIS A 388 -4.30 -7.17 12.01
N PHE A 389 -4.15 -6.31 11.00
CA PHE A 389 -4.32 -4.86 11.12
C PHE A 389 -5.67 -4.42 10.56
N SER A 390 -5.94 -4.68 9.28
CA SER A 390 -7.07 -4.10 8.57
C SER A 390 -8.44 -4.48 9.14
N LYS A 391 -8.55 -5.66 9.76
CA LYS A 391 -9.81 -6.13 10.39
C LYS A 391 -10.11 -5.44 11.72
N PHE A 392 -9.08 -5.11 12.48
CA PHE A 392 -9.23 -4.62 13.86
C PHE A 392 -8.94 -3.13 14.02
N VAL A 393 -8.45 -2.48 12.97
CA VAL A 393 -7.99 -1.08 13.01
C VAL A 393 -8.71 -0.29 11.92
N PRO A 394 -9.88 0.30 12.23
CA PRO A 394 -10.62 1.13 11.28
C PRO A 394 -9.86 2.44 10.96
N ILE A 395 -10.26 3.09 9.86
CA ILE A 395 -9.79 4.43 9.50
C ILE A 395 -10.07 5.39 10.67
N GLY A 396 -9.11 6.24 11.01
CA GLY A 396 -9.21 7.18 12.12
C GLY A 396 -8.62 6.67 13.44
N SER A 397 -8.25 5.40 13.54
CA SER A 397 -7.45 4.89 14.66
C SER A 397 -6.11 5.63 14.77
N HIS A 398 -5.49 5.59 15.92
CA HIS A 398 -4.16 6.17 16.16
C HIS A 398 -3.20 5.09 16.65
N CYS A 399 -2.01 5.01 16.10
CA CYS A 399 -0.94 4.33 16.81
C CYS A 399 -0.76 4.97 18.19
N ILE A 400 -0.50 4.17 19.19
CA ILE A 400 -0.25 4.64 20.54
C ILE A 400 1.19 4.32 20.98
N THR A 401 1.65 4.97 22.01
CA THR A 401 2.96 4.66 22.58
C THR A 401 2.96 3.24 23.13
N SER A 402 3.91 2.44 22.66
CA SER A 402 4.13 1.06 23.09
C SER A 402 5.60 0.83 23.41
N GLU A 403 5.87 0.16 24.53
CA GLU A 403 7.21 -0.21 24.95
C GLU A 403 7.27 -1.71 25.19
N LEU A 404 8.03 -2.41 24.38
CA LEU A 404 8.25 -3.85 24.47
C LEU A 404 9.62 -4.12 25.11
N ARG A 405 9.65 -4.76 26.27
CA ARG A 405 10.86 -5.04 27.07
C ARG A 405 11.17 -6.53 27.09
N LYS A 406 12.48 -6.89 27.12
CA LYS A 406 12.98 -8.28 27.19
C LYS A 406 12.40 -9.18 26.10
N ALA A 407 12.36 -8.68 24.87
CA ALA A 407 11.53 -9.24 23.81
C ALA A 407 12.33 -9.65 22.57
N GLN A 408 13.40 -10.44 22.73
CA GLN A 408 14.16 -10.90 21.59
C GLN A 408 13.28 -11.66 20.59
N ARG A 409 13.27 -11.22 19.30
CA ARG A 409 12.45 -11.77 18.21
C ARG A 409 10.94 -11.75 18.47
N LEU A 410 10.49 -10.82 19.33
CA LEU A 410 9.10 -10.44 19.48
C LEU A 410 8.92 -9.02 18.98
N HIS A 411 7.80 -8.76 18.30
CA HIS A 411 7.46 -7.44 17.81
C HIS A 411 6.02 -7.11 18.21
N ALA A 412 5.75 -5.83 18.45
CA ALA A 412 4.42 -5.35 18.81
C ALA A 412 4.15 -3.98 18.19
N ALA A 413 2.92 -3.75 17.78
CA ALA A 413 2.35 -2.42 17.53
C ALA A 413 0.98 -2.35 18.18
N ALA A 414 0.63 -1.19 18.74
CA ALA A 414 -0.66 -0.99 19.38
C ALA A 414 -1.35 0.25 18.82
N LEU A 415 -2.67 0.14 18.64
CA LEU A 415 -3.50 1.15 18.02
C LEU A 415 -4.79 1.33 18.81
N ALA A 416 -5.11 2.57 19.15
CA ALA A 416 -6.40 2.93 19.74
C ALA A 416 -7.40 3.21 18.63
N THR A 417 -8.56 2.58 18.70
CA THR A 417 -9.65 2.75 17.74
C THR A 417 -10.53 3.94 18.10
N PRO A 418 -11.32 4.49 17.16
CA PRO A 418 -12.18 5.65 17.43
C PRO A 418 -13.25 5.41 18.50
N ASP A 419 -13.68 4.17 18.73
CA ASP A 419 -14.60 3.75 19.77
C ASP A 419 -13.94 3.50 21.14
N GLY A 420 -12.62 3.69 21.23
CA GLY A 420 -11.83 3.61 22.45
C GLY A 420 -11.22 2.24 22.74
N ALA A 421 -11.45 1.22 21.92
CA ALA A 421 -10.75 -0.06 22.07
C ALA A 421 -9.26 0.08 21.74
N VAL A 422 -8.44 -0.86 22.19
CA VAL A 422 -7.01 -0.95 21.88
C VAL A 422 -6.70 -2.28 21.20
N ALA A 423 -6.28 -2.25 19.96
CA ALA A 423 -5.80 -3.41 19.23
C ALA A 423 -4.27 -3.50 19.35
N ALA A 424 -3.77 -4.57 19.97
CA ALA A 424 -2.34 -4.88 20.03
C ALA A 424 -2.03 -6.02 19.07
N VAL A 425 -1.24 -5.75 18.03
CA VAL A 425 -0.77 -6.74 17.06
C VAL A 425 0.63 -7.19 17.48
N LEU A 426 0.77 -8.50 17.71
CA LEU A 426 1.95 -9.14 18.28
C LEU A 426 2.49 -10.16 17.28
N CYS A 427 3.81 -10.20 17.12
CA CYS A 427 4.50 -11.16 16.27
C CYS A 427 5.54 -11.93 17.09
N ASN A 428 5.44 -13.25 17.08
CA ASN A 428 6.45 -14.15 17.62
C ASN A 428 7.22 -14.83 16.47
N GLU A 429 8.43 -14.36 16.19
CA GLU A 429 9.32 -14.96 15.18
C GLU A 429 10.12 -16.14 15.74
N ARG A 430 9.94 -16.51 17.02
CA ARG A 430 10.66 -17.61 17.65
C ARG A 430 10.06 -18.96 17.21
N VAL A 431 10.87 -19.98 17.33
CA VAL A 431 10.45 -21.39 17.16
C VAL A 431 9.78 -21.95 18.42
N ASP A 432 9.84 -21.20 19.51
CA ASP A 432 9.28 -21.56 20.80
C ASP A 432 8.11 -20.63 21.18
N PRO A 433 7.16 -21.07 22.00
CA PRO A 433 6.16 -20.20 22.59
C PRO A 433 6.80 -19.06 23.40
N ALA A 434 6.12 -17.92 23.47
CA ALA A 434 6.58 -16.77 24.24
C ALA A 434 5.49 -16.25 25.17
N THR A 435 5.70 -16.28 26.48
CA THR A 435 4.80 -15.69 27.45
C THR A 435 5.07 -14.20 27.58
N LEU A 436 4.01 -13.41 27.43
CA LEU A 436 4.04 -11.95 27.40
C LEU A 436 3.01 -11.40 28.39
N ARG A 437 3.43 -10.46 29.23
CA ARG A 437 2.54 -9.60 30.01
C ARG A 437 2.22 -8.34 29.22
N ILE A 438 0.96 -8.00 29.08
CA ILE A 438 0.47 -6.78 28.44
C ILE A 438 -0.14 -5.89 29.50
N ASP A 439 0.47 -4.74 29.74
CA ASP A 439 0.03 -3.70 30.66
C ASP A 439 -0.55 -2.54 29.85
N VAL A 440 -1.87 -2.38 29.86
CA VAL A 440 -2.54 -1.22 29.25
C VAL A 440 -2.85 -0.23 30.37
N ARG A 441 -2.31 1.00 30.28
CA ARG A 441 -2.56 2.03 31.30
C ARG A 441 -4.05 2.27 31.48
N GLY A 442 -4.53 2.22 32.71
CA GLY A 442 -5.95 2.38 33.07
C GLY A 442 -6.83 1.15 32.85
N ARG A 443 -6.22 -0.01 32.55
CA ARG A 443 -6.94 -1.30 32.38
C ARG A 443 -6.19 -2.42 33.10
N GLU A 444 -6.86 -3.57 33.25
CA GLU A 444 -6.23 -4.76 33.83
C GLU A 444 -5.15 -5.33 32.93
N SER A 445 -4.05 -5.76 33.55
CA SER A 445 -2.97 -6.45 32.85
C SER A 445 -3.43 -7.84 32.41
N ARG A 446 -2.98 -8.25 31.22
CA ARG A 446 -3.24 -9.60 30.69
C ARG A 446 -1.94 -10.34 30.48
N MET A 447 -1.94 -11.62 30.86
CA MET A 447 -0.88 -12.56 30.51
C MET A 447 -1.35 -13.41 29.34
N ILE A 448 -0.50 -13.56 28.31
CA ILE A 448 -0.78 -14.40 27.16
C ILE A 448 0.44 -15.20 26.74
N THR A 449 0.23 -16.36 26.14
CA THR A 449 1.30 -17.13 25.50
C THR A 449 1.11 -17.11 24.01
N LEU A 450 2.07 -16.52 23.31
CA LEU A 450 2.10 -16.46 21.84
C LEU A 450 2.63 -17.79 21.31
N PRO A 451 1.91 -18.47 20.40
CA PRO A 451 2.44 -19.66 19.75
C PRO A 451 3.74 -19.37 18.97
N PRO A 452 4.55 -20.40 18.68
CA PRO A 452 5.69 -20.25 17.79
C PRO A 452 5.28 -19.74 16.41
N ARG A 453 6.13 -18.95 15.74
CA ARG A 453 5.92 -18.49 14.36
C ARG A 453 4.51 -17.96 14.11
N SER A 454 4.05 -17.03 14.94
CA SER A 454 2.66 -16.56 14.93
C SER A 454 2.50 -15.05 14.90
N LEU A 455 1.36 -14.62 14.35
CA LEU A 455 0.79 -13.31 14.59
C LEU A 455 -0.46 -13.46 15.45
N THR A 456 -0.64 -12.54 16.38
CA THR A 456 -1.78 -12.53 17.31
C THR A 456 -2.26 -11.09 17.46
N THR A 457 -3.56 -10.86 17.31
CA THR A 457 -4.18 -9.57 17.67
C THR A 457 -4.99 -9.74 18.94
N VAL A 458 -4.70 -8.90 19.93
CA VAL A 458 -5.45 -8.84 21.21
C VAL A 458 -6.19 -7.51 21.22
N VAL A 459 -7.50 -7.58 21.45
CA VAL A 459 -8.35 -6.38 21.57
C VAL A 459 -8.72 -6.19 23.05
N PHE A 460 -8.58 -4.98 23.53
CA PHE A 460 -8.97 -4.51 24.86
C PHE A 460 -10.09 -3.49 24.67
N ASP A 461 -11.26 -3.82 25.16
CA ASP A 461 -12.45 -2.95 25.16
C ASP A 461 -12.39 -1.94 26.30
#